data_f912dc7d54a3708829c85f959008fba3
#
_entry.id   f912dc7d54a3708829c85f959008fba3
#
_cell.length_a   1.000
_cell.length_b   1.000
_cell.length_c   1.000
_cell.angle_alpha   90.00
_cell.angle_beta   90.00
_cell.angle_gamma   90.00
#
_symmetry.space_group_name_H-M   'P 1'
#
loop_
_entity.id
_entity.type
_entity.pdbx_description
1 polymer ?
#
loop_
_entity_poly.entity_id
_entity_poly.type
_entity_poly.pdbx_seq_one_letter_code
_entity_poly.pdbx_strand_id
1 'polypeptide(L)'
;MLLTGPNGAGKSTLLRVLAGLRKPDSGQLLWHGESVFADRAAHAGKVAYLGHQDALKPGLTVTENLALFARAGQGDMQTALEAMDLLPLANLPARLLSAGQKRRTALARVLLANAPLWLLDEPSLGLDANAITLLGQALTAHRQQGGLVIATTHVPLPLENAQPLTLPGAGDSVASTFYQQEDDA
;
A
#
# COMPACT_ATOMS: atom_id res chain seq x y z
N MET A 1 -9.27 -4.78 -2.72
CA MET A 1 -10.30 -3.83 -2.24
C MET A 1 -9.89 -2.42 -2.60
N LEU A 2 -10.83 -1.60 -3.02
CA LEU A 2 -10.60 -0.17 -3.31
C LEU A 2 -11.33 0.66 -2.23
N LEU A 3 -10.56 1.40 -1.46
CA LEU A 3 -11.07 2.24 -0.38
C LEU A 3 -11.39 3.64 -0.93
N THR A 4 -12.66 3.99 -0.93
CA THR A 4 -13.18 5.26 -1.46
C THR A 4 -13.81 6.11 -0.38
N GLY A 5 -14.19 7.33 -0.70
CA GLY A 5 -14.85 8.29 0.20
C GLY A 5 -14.26 9.69 0.07
N PRO A 6 -14.93 10.71 0.62
CA PRO A 6 -14.49 12.10 0.52
C PRO A 6 -13.14 12.33 1.21
N ASN A 7 -12.54 13.50 0.94
CA ASN A 7 -11.34 13.91 1.66
C ASN A 7 -11.67 14.08 3.15
N GLY A 8 -10.77 13.62 4.02
CA GLY A 8 -11.00 13.62 5.46
C GLY A 8 -11.83 12.44 6.00
N ALA A 9 -12.38 11.55 5.16
CA ALA A 9 -13.15 10.36 5.59
C ALA A 9 -12.35 9.32 6.38
N GLY A 10 -11.03 9.52 6.55
CA GLY A 10 -10.21 8.60 7.34
C GLY A 10 -9.54 7.47 6.56
N LYS A 11 -9.55 7.50 5.22
CA LYS A 11 -8.94 6.46 4.37
C LYS A 11 -7.50 6.13 4.75
N SER A 12 -6.62 7.13 4.79
CA SER A 12 -5.22 6.96 5.20
C SER A 12 -5.07 6.54 6.66
N THR A 13 -6.00 6.96 7.52
CA THR A 13 -6.04 6.53 8.93
C THR A 13 -6.37 5.05 9.04
N LEU A 14 -7.38 4.57 8.28
CA LEU A 14 -7.71 3.16 8.23
C LEU A 14 -6.54 2.33 7.71
N LEU A 15 -5.87 2.76 6.63
CA LEU A 15 -4.68 2.06 6.14
C LEU A 15 -3.58 1.97 7.21
N ARG A 16 -3.36 3.03 8.01
CA ARG A 16 -2.39 3.00 9.12
C ARG A 16 -2.80 2.06 10.24
N VAL A 17 -4.10 1.95 10.54
CA VAL A 17 -4.63 0.96 11.50
C VAL A 17 -4.38 -0.44 10.98
N LEU A 18 -4.74 -0.72 9.71
CA LEU A 18 -4.51 -2.03 9.08
C LEU A 18 -3.03 -2.39 9.01
N ALA A 19 -2.14 -1.41 8.85
CA ALA A 19 -0.70 -1.61 8.89
C ALA A 19 -0.14 -1.81 10.31
N GLY A 20 -0.97 -1.77 11.36
CA GLY A 20 -0.52 -1.84 12.75
C GLY A 20 0.24 -0.60 13.24
N LEU A 21 0.26 0.48 12.44
CA LEU A 21 0.96 1.74 12.76
C LEU A 21 0.18 2.64 13.71
N ARG A 22 -1.14 2.47 13.77
CA ARG A 22 -2.04 3.19 14.68
C ARG A 22 -3.00 2.19 15.34
N LYS A 23 -3.25 2.32 16.63
CA LYS A 23 -4.32 1.58 17.30
C LYS A 23 -5.68 2.17 16.92
N PRO A 24 -6.73 1.35 16.74
CA PRO A 24 -8.09 1.86 16.61
C PRO A 24 -8.55 2.46 17.94
N ASP A 25 -9.43 3.45 17.84
CA ASP A 25 -10.02 4.09 19.05
C ASP A 25 -11.04 3.14 19.71
N SER A 26 -11.67 2.24 18.93
CA SER A 26 -12.55 1.17 19.37
C SER A 26 -12.48 -0.03 18.43
N GLY A 27 -12.98 -1.18 18.86
CA GLY A 27 -12.95 -2.42 18.09
C GLY A 27 -11.60 -3.13 18.13
N GLN A 28 -11.44 -4.12 17.26
CA GLN A 28 -10.26 -4.99 17.21
C GLN A 28 -9.79 -5.15 15.75
N LEU A 29 -8.49 -5.28 15.56
CA LEU A 29 -7.91 -5.71 14.29
C LEU A 29 -7.30 -7.10 14.49
N LEU A 30 -7.83 -8.07 13.74
CA LEU A 30 -7.40 -9.46 13.81
C LEU A 30 -6.78 -9.88 12.48
N TRP A 31 -5.73 -10.68 12.55
CA TRP A 31 -5.14 -11.39 11.43
C TRP A 31 -5.20 -12.90 11.76
N HIS A 32 -5.99 -13.65 10.97
CA HIS A 32 -6.30 -15.06 11.25
C HIS A 32 -6.78 -15.35 12.69
N GLY A 33 -7.62 -14.46 13.23
CA GLY A 33 -8.17 -14.60 14.58
C GLY A 33 -7.29 -14.06 15.71
N GLU A 34 -6.04 -13.70 15.44
CA GLU A 34 -5.10 -13.17 16.44
C GLU A 34 -5.04 -11.63 16.38
N SER A 35 -4.97 -10.99 17.55
CA SER A 35 -4.88 -9.53 17.62
C SER A 35 -3.55 -9.03 17.04
N VAL A 36 -3.63 -8.18 16.02
CA VAL A 36 -2.47 -7.51 15.42
C VAL A 36 -1.64 -6.74 16.45
N PHE A 37 -2.28 -6.21 17.46
CA PHE A 37 -1.62 -5.39 18.49
C PHE A 37 -1.01 -6.21 19.63
N ALA A 38 -1.19 -7.54 19.64
CA ALA A 38 -0.49 -8.44 20.56
C ALA A 38 0.98 -8.63 20.11
N ASP A 39 1.21 -8.79 18.81
CA ASP A 39 2.57 -8.85 18.22
C ASP A 39 2.64 -8.03 16.92
N ARG A 40 2.93 -6.75 17.09
CA ARG A 40 3.06 -5.80 15.98
C ARG A 40 4.27 -6.10 15.08
N ALA A 41 5.33 -6.70 15.62
CA ALA A 41 6.52 -7.03 14.84
C ALA A 41 6.21 -8.18 13.88
N ALA A 42 5.53 -9.22 14.32
CA ALA A 42 5.08 -10.31 13.47
C ALA A 42 4.10 -9.82 12.39
N HIS A 43 3.20 -8.89 12.72
CA HIS A 43 2.29 -8.29 11.74
C HIS A 43 3.02 -7.44 10.70
N ALA A 44 4.03 -6.67 11.11
CA ALA A 44 4.81 -5.83 10.20
C ALA A 44 5.48 -6.63 9.07
N GLY A 45 5.85 -7.88 9.33
CA GLY A 45 6.37 -8.79 8.29
C GLY A 45 5.31 -9.27 7.28
N LYS A 46 4.03 -9.07 7.57
CA LYS A 46 2.90 -9.50 6.72
C LYS A 46 2.33 -8.36 5.86
N VAL A 47 2.81 -7.13 6.05
CA VAL A 47 2.25 -5.93 5.42
C VAL A 47 3.32 -5.12 4.72
N ALA A 48 3.09 -4.79 3.44
CA ALA A 48 3.82 -3.74 2.74
C ALA A 48 2.94 -2.48 2.70
N TYR A 49 3.42 -1.39 3.31
CA TYR A 49 2.67 -0.14 3.38
C TYR A 49 3.34 0.96 2.56
N LEU A 50 2.58 1.53 1.63
CA LEU A 50 2.91 2.74 0.90
C LEU A 50 2.01 3.88 1.39
N GLY A 51 2.58 4.82 2.11
CA GLY A 51 1.86 6.03 2.54
C GLY A 51 1.82 7.12 1.47
N HIS A 52 1.19 8.23 1.82
CA HIS A 52 1.12 9.40 0.94
C HIS A 52 2.51 9.97 0.60
N GLN A 53 3.45 9.93 1.54
CA GLN A 53 4.84 10.34 1.32
C GLN A 53 5.71 9.14 0.91
N ASP A 54 6.62 9.35 -0.04
CA ASP A 54 7.50 8.29 -0.53
C ASP A 54 8.55 7.85 0.50
N ALA A 55 8.84 8.69 1.49
CA ALA A 55 9.74 8.41 2.62
C ALA A 55 11.13 7.91 2.18
N LEU A 56 11.69 8.51 1.13
CA LEU A 56 13.05 8.25 0.66
C LEU A 56 14.06 9.16 1.37
N LYS A 57 15.25 8.63 1.62
CA LYS A 57 16.38 9.40 2.13
C LYS A 57 17.06 10.13 0.96
N PRO A 58 17.03 11.48 0.90
CA PRO A 58 17.44 12.22 -0.29
C PRO A 58 18.90 12.03 -0.68
N GLY A 59 19.78 11.79 0.30
CA GLY A 59 21.22 11.60 0.09
C GLY A 59 21.61 10.20 -0.37
N LEU A 60 20.74 9.21 -0.21
CA LEU A 60 20.99 7.83 -0.61
C LEU A 60 20.57 7.61 -2.05
N THR A 61 21.24 6.70 -2.75
CA THR A 61 20.85 6.23 -4.09
C THR A 61 19.52 5.45 -4.04
N VAL A 62 18.93 5.18 -5.20
CA VAL A 62 17.76 4.31 -5.32
C VAL A 62 18.05 2.96 -4.66
N THR A 63 19.13 2.30 -5.04
CA THR A 63 19.51 0.99 -4.50
C THR A 63 19.71 1.02 -2.98
N GLU A 64 20.39 2.04 -2.45
CA GLU A 64 20.59 2.19 -1.01
C GLU A 64 19.29 2.43 -0.24
N ASN A 65 18.34 3.19 -0.81
CA ASN A 65 17.01 3.37 -0.23
C ASN A 65 16.21 2.06 -0.17
N LEU A 66 16.45 1.15 -1.11
CA LEU A 66 15.77 -0.13 -1.23
C LEU A 66 16.42 -1.27 -0.42
N ALA A 67 17.72 -1.14 -0.11
CA ALA A 67 18.53 -2.23 0.45
C ALA A 67 17.98 -2.83 1.75
N LEU A 68 17.42 -2.01 2.64
CA LEU A 68 16.81 -2.50 3.88
C LEU A 68 15.61 -3.40 3.61
N PHE A 69 14.77 -3.00 2.66
CA PHE A 69 13.53 -3.72 2.32
C PHE A 69 13.84 -5.04 1.58
N ALA A 70 14.85 -5.04 0.70
CA ALA A 70 15.32 -6.26 0.06
C ALA A 70 15.82 -7.29 1.08
N ARG A 71 16.58 -6.84 2.10
CA ARG A 71 17.06 -7.72 3.17
C ARG A 71 15.93 -8.23 4.07
N ALA A 72 15.01 -7.37 4.47
CA ALA A 72 13.94 -7.72 5.39
C ALA A 72 12.89 -8.62 4.72
N GLY A 73 12.50 -8.34 3.47
CA GLY A 73 11.48 -9.08 2.72
C GLY A 73 12.05 -10.24 1.89
N GLN A 74 13.38 -10.37 1.80
CA GLN A 74 14.06 -11.33 0.94
C GLN A 74 13.67 -11.20 -0.56
N GLY A 75 13.20 -10.01 -0.94
CA GLY A 75 12.85 -9.70 -2.33
C GLY A 75 14.08 -9.47 -3.19
N ASP A 76 13.99 -9.85 -4.48
CA ASP A 76 15.08 -9.63 -5.43
C ASP A 76 15.14 -8.17 -5.88
N MET A 77 16.29 -7.54 -5.62
CA MET A 77 16.54 -6.12 -5.93
C MET A 77 16.46 -5.85 -7.44
N GLN A 78 17.05 -6.73 -8.25
CA GLN A 78 17.08 -6.53 -9.70
C GLN A 78 15.66 -6.59 -10.28
N THR A 79 14.91 -7.62 -9.93
CA THR A 79 13.50 -7.77 -10.34
C THR A 79 12.65 -6.56 -9.94
N ALA A 80 12.84 -6.02 -8.73
CA ALA A 80 12.07 -4.85 -8.28
C ALA A 80 12.45 -3.58 -9.04
N LEU A 81 13.73 -3.38 -9.36
CA LEU A 81 14.20 -2.25 -10.16
C LEU A 81 13.69 -2.35 -11.60
N GLU A 82 13.72 -3.54 -12.21
CA GLU A 82 13.19 -3.79 -13.55
C GLU A 82 11.68 -3.56 -13.61
N ALA A 83 10.92 -4.11 -12.66
CA ALA A 83 9.47 -3.99 -12.60
C ALA A 83 8.98 -2.53 -12.50
N MET A 84 9.80 -1.63 -11.95
CA MET A 84 9.48 -0.21 -11.80
C MET A 84 10.29 0.68 -12.77
N ASP A 85 10.98 0.12 -13.76
CA ASP A 85 11.83 0.83 -14.72
C ASP A 85 12.81 1.79 -14.01
N LEU A 86 13.57 1.26 -13.04
CA LEU A 86 14.49 2.01 -12.20
C LEU A 86 15.96 1.63 -12.41
N LEU A 87 16.26 0.60 -13.22
CA LEU A 87 17.65 0.17 -13.46
C LEU A 87 18.58 1.31 -13.88
N PRO A 88 18.20 2.19 -14.84
CA PRO A 88 19.05 3.31 -15.25
C PRO A 88 19.29 4.33 -14.12
N LEU A 89 18.44 4.31 -13.09
CA LEU A 89 18.45 5.27 -11.98
C LEU A 89 19.05 4.68 -10.69
N ALA A 90 19.42 3.40 -10.70
CA ALA A 90 19.79 2.63 -9.50
C ALA A 90 20.84 3.32 -8.62
N ASN A 91 21.82 3.96 -9.26
CA ASN A 91 22.94 4.65 -8.59
C ASN A 91 22.71 6.17 -8.42
N LEU A 92 21.56 6.71 -8.81
CA LEU A 92 21.25 8.12 -8.61
C LEU A 92 20.76 8.40 -7.19
N PRO A 93 21.27 9.45 -6.51
CA PRO A 93 20.72 9.91 -5.25
C PRO A 93 19.25 10.34 -5.39
N ALA A 94 18.41 9.97 -4.41
CA ALA A 94 16.97 10.22 -4.47
C ALA A 94 16.60 11.71 -4.57
N ARG A 95 17.48 12.64 -4.16
CA ARG A 95 17.25 14.08 -4.34
C ARG A 95 17.22 14.51 -5.82
N LEU A 96 17.84 13.74 -6.71
CA LEU A 96 17.88 14.03 -8.16
C LEU A 96 16.73 13.42 -8.94
N LEU A 97 15.91 12.59 -8.31
CA LEU A 97 14.77 11.95 -8.92
C LEU A 97 13.59 12.92 -9.05
N SER A 98 12.85 12.82 -10.16
CA SER A 98 11.54 13.45 -10.30
C SER A 98 10.52 12.88 -9.29
N ALA A 99 9.37 13.54 -9.15
CA ALA A 99 8.30 13.05 -8.26
C ALA A 99 7.83 11.63 -8.67
N GLY A 100 7.60 11.38 -9.95
CA GLY A 100 7.20 10.06 -10.47
C GLY A 100 8.28 9.00 -10.25
N GLN A 101 9.56 9.33 -10.43
CA GLN A 101 10.67 8.42 -10.15
C GLN A 101 10.78 8.07 -8.65
N LYS A 102 10.56 9.05 -7.76
CA LYS A 102 10.47 8.82 -6.31
C LYS A 102 9.31 7.89 -5.98
N ARG A 103 8.14 8.13 -6.59
CA ARG A 103 6.96 7.27 -6.39
C ARG A 103 7.22 5.85 -6.85
N ARG A 104 7.83 5.64 -8.04
CA ARG A 104 8.25 4.32 -8.52
C ARG A 104 9.24 3.65 -7.57
N THR A 105 10.21 4.40 -7.02
CA THR A 105 11.14 3.87 -6.01
C THR A 105 10.41 3.43 -4.73
N ALA A 106 9.41 4.19 -4.30
CA ALA A 106 8.58 3.81 -3.14
C ALA A 106 7.72 2.57 -3.43
N LEU A 107 7.25 2.38 -4.68
CA LEU A 107 6.56 1.15 -5.12
C LEU A 107 7.51 -0.05 -5.18
N ALA A 108 8.74 0.12 -5.65
CA ALA A 108 9.76 -0.94 -5.62
C ALA A 108 10.02 -1.46 -4.19
N ARG A 109 9.92 -0.60 -3.16
CA ARG A 109 9.95 -1.02 -1.74
C ARG A 109 8.83 -1.99 -1.39
N VAL A 110 7.63 -1.77 -1.94
CA VAL A 110 6.46 -2.65 -1.71
C VAL A 110 6.72 -4.03 -2.29
N LEU A 111 7.27 -4.10 -3.51
CA LEU A 111 7.65 -5.37 -4.15
C LEU A 111 8.69 -6.12 -3.30
N LEU A 112 9.73 -5.43 -2.84
CA LEU A 112 10.82 -6.00 -2.06
C LEU A 112 10.39 -6.52 -0.69
N ALA A 113 9.33 -5.96 -0.10
CA ALA A 113 8.82 -6.40 1.20
C ALA A 113 8.26 -7.84 1.15
N ASN A 114 7.93 -8.37 -0.03
CA ASN A 114 7.41 -9.72 -0.25
C ASN A 114 6.28 -10.10 0.75
N ALA A 115 5.45 -9.14 1.10
CA ALA A 115 4.41 -9.25 2.10
C ALA A 115 3.08 -9.65 1.46
N PRO A 116 2.27 -10.53 2.08
CA PRO A 116 0.99 -10.98 1.52
C PRO A 116 -0.07 -9.88 1.43
N LEU A 117 0.03 -8.81 2.22
CA LEU A 117 -0.91 -7.70 2.20
C LEU A 117 -0.22 -6.40 1.78
N TRP A 118 -0.71 -5.80 0.69
CA TRP A 118 -0.30 -4.47 0.25
C TRP A 118 -1.35 -3.43 0.65
N LEU A 119 -0.92 -2.41 1.37
CA LEU A 119 -1.72 -1.26 1.77
C LEU A 119 -1.15 -0.02 1.08
N LEU A 120 -1.90 0.53 0.11
CA LEU A 120 -1.40 1.54 -0.81
C LEU A 120 -2.23 2.83 -0.72
N ASP A 121 -1.62 3.89 -0.24
CA ASP A 121 -2.25 5.21 -0.13
C ASP A 121 -1.92 6.05 -1.36
N GLU A 122 -2.89 6.25 -2.26
CA GLU A 122 -2.77 6.97 -3.53
C GLU A 122 -1.57 6.51 -4.40
N PRO A 123 -1.44 5.20 -4.71
CA PRO A 123 -0.21 4.66 -5.33
C PRO A 123 0.10 5.26 -6.71
N SER A 124 -0.90 5.72 -7.45
CA SER A 124 -0.74 6.30 -8.79
C SER A 124 -0.44 7.80 -8.80
N LEU A 125 -0.40 8.45 -7.64
CA LEU A 125 -0.17 9.90 -7.57
C LEU A 125 1.20 10.28 -8.18
N GLY A 126 1.18 11.18 -9.16
CA GLY A 126 2.38 11.68 -9.84
C GLY A 126 3.02 10.71 -10.83
N LEU A 127 2.38 9.58 -11.12
CA LEU A 127 2.83 8.63 -12.14
C LEU A 127 2.36 9.04 -13.55
N ASP A 128 3.21 8.83 -14.54
CA ASP A 128 2.84 8.89 -15.95
C ASP A 128 2.12 7.60 -16.42
N ALA A 129 1.63 7.59 -17.64
CA ALA A 129 0.88 6.46 -18.21
C ALA A 129 1.69 5.14 -18.21
N ASN A 130 2.99 5.21 -18.48
CA ASN A 130 3.87 4.04 -18.46
C ASN A 130 4.00 3.48 -17.03
N ALA A 131 4.27 4.35 -16.05
CA ALA A 131 4.37 3.96 -14.65
C ALA A 131 3.05 3.42 -14.08
N ILE A 132 1.89 3.92 -14.53
CA ILE A 132 0.58 3.35 -14.18
C ILE A 132 0.44 1.93 -14.73
N THR A 133 0.92 1.68 -15.96
CA THR A 133 0.93 0.33 -16.55
C THR A 133 1.80 -0.62 -15.73
N LEU A 134 3.02 -0.20 -15.34
CA LEU A 134 3.91 -0.99 -14.47
C LEU A 134 3.27 -1.29 -13.12
N LEU A 135 2.62 -0.30 -12.50
CA LEU A 135 1.85 -0.50 -11.27
C LEU A 135 0.76 -1.56 -11.47
N GLY A 136 0.00 -1.49 -12.57
CA GLY A 136 -1.04 -2.47 -12.90
C GLY A 136 -0.50 -3.89 -13.03
N GLN A 137 0.63 -4.05 -13.71
CA GLN A 137 1.32 -5.35 -13.83
C GLN A 137 1.74 -5.89 -12.47
N ALA A 138 2.33 -5.06 -11.62
CA ALA A 138 2.73 -5.45 -10.27
C ALA A 138 1.54 -5.86 -9.38
N LEU A 139 0.44 -5.10 -9.42
CA LEU A 139 -0.81 -5.42 -8.71
C LEU A 139 -1.41 -6.75 -9.17
N THR A 140 -1.42 -6.98 -10.48
CA THR A 140 -1.94 -8.22 -11.08
C THR A 140 -1.08 -9.42 -10.69
N ALA A 141 0.24 -9.33 -10.82
CA ALA A 141 1.16 -10.38 -10.45
C ALA A 141 1.05 -10.77 -8.96
N HIS A 142 0.98 -9.76 -8.07
CA HIS A 142 0.81 -10.00 -6.64
C HIS A 142 -0.50 -10.73 -6.32
N ARG A 143 -1.60 -10.33 -6.93
CA ARG A 143 -2.91 -10.98 -6.72
C ARG A 143 -2.97 -12.40 -7.30
N GLN A 144 -2.34 -12.65 -8.44
CA GLN A 144 -2.24 -14.00 -9.02
C GLN A 144 -1.47 -14.98 -8.11
N GLN A 145 -0.57 -14.47 -7.29
CA GLN A 145 0.16 -15.25 -6.27
C GLN A 145 -0.63 -15.38 -4.94
N GLY A 146 -1.90 -14.98 -4.91
CA GLY A 146 -2.74 -15.02 -3.71
C GLY A 146 -2.59 -13.82 -2.77
N GLY A 147 -1.87 -12.79 -3.19
CA GLY A 147 -1.68 -11.57 -2.42
C GLY A 147 -2.95 -10.71 -2.34
N LEU A 148 -3.07 -9.96 -1.27
CA LEU A 148 -4.17 -9.05 -0.99
C LEU A 148 -3.73 -7.60 -1.22
N VAL A 149 -4.63 -6.80 -1.80
CA VAL A 149 -4.40 -5.35 -2.01
C VAL A 149 -5.57 -4.55 -1.46
N ILE A 150 -5.24 -3.55 -0.63
CA ILE A 150 -6.17 -2.48 -0.24
C ILE A 150 -5.53 -1.16 -0.66
N ALA A 151 -6.19 -0.44 -1.57
CA ALA A 151 -5.67 0.81 -2.09
C ALA A 151 -6.69 1.95 -1.95
N THR A 152 -6.21 3.15 -1.67
CA THR A 152 -6.99 4.39 -1.86
C THR A 152 -6.63 5.00 -3.20
N THR A 153 -7.58 5.66 -3.85
CA THR A 153 -7.29 6.45 -5.04
C THR A 153 -8.40 7.44 -5.36
N HIS A 154 -8.04 8.56 -5.96
CA HIS A 154 -8.96 9.54 -6.57
C HIS A 154 -8.99 9.43 -8.10
N VAL A 155 -8.16 8.57 -8.68
CA VAL A 155 -8.11 8.30 -10.13
C VAL A 155 -8.24 6.79 -10.37
N PRO A 156 -8.70 6.36 -11.56
CA PRO A 156 -8.78 4.93 -11.87
C PRO A 156 -7.44 4.23 -11.67
N LEU A 157 -7.45 3.14 -10.90
CA LEU A 157 -6.32 2.23 -10.76
C LEU A 157 -6.53 1.01 -11.65
N PRO A 158 -5.48 0.46 -12.25
CA PRO A 158 -5.53 -0.80 -13.00
C PRO A 158 -5.65 -1.99 -12.03
N LEU A 159 -6.75 -2.03 -11.29
CA LEU A 159 -7.07 -3.05 -10.29
C LEU A 159 -8.42 -3.68 -10.65
N GLU A 160 -8.39 -4.65 -11.57
CA GLU A 160 -9.59 -5.34 -12.04
C GLU A 160 -10.33 -6.05 -10.91
N ASN A 161 -11.68 -6.03 -10.98
CA ASN A 161 -12.56 -6.72 -10.02
C ASN A 161 -12.30 -6.33 -8.54
N ALA A 162 -11.86 -5.11 -8.30
CA ALA A 162 -11.68 -4.61 -6.94
C ALA A 162 -13.05 -4.35 -6.29
N GLN A 163 -13.28 -4.94 -5.12
CA GLN A 163 -14.47 -4.63 -4.32
C GLN A 163 -14.30 -3.22 -3.71
N PRO A 164 -15.26 -2.31 -3.92
CA PRO A 164 -15.22 -0.99 -3.30
C PRO A 164 -15.64 -1.07 -1.82
N LEU A 165 -14.97 -0.32 -0.97
CA LEU A 165 -15.39 0.01 0.38
C LEU A 165 -15.43 1.54 0.50
N THR A 166 -16.62 2.09 0.67
CA THR A 166 -16.78 3.55 0.78
C THR A 166 -16.87 3.96 2.25
N LEU A 167 -15.93 4.83 2.68
CA LEU A 167 -16.03 5.46 3.99
C LEU A 167 -16.98 6.66 3.93
N PRO A 168 -17.87 6.83 4.93
CA PRO A 168 -18.74 7.99 5.02
C PRO A 168 -17.92 9.26 5.27
N GLY A 169 -18.47 10.42 4.90
CA GLY A 169 -17.89 11.72 5.23
C GLY A 169 -17.90 12.01 6.74
N ALA A 170 -17.04 12.90 7.18
CA ALA A 170 -16.91 13.25 8.60
C ALA A 170 -18.22 13.84 9.25
N GLY A 171 -19.28 14.06 8.48
CA GLY A 171 -20.59 14.53 8.95
C GLY A 171 -21.70 13.47 8.86
N ASP A 172 -21.43 12.34 8.22
CA ASP A 172 -22.42 11.28 8.07
C ASP A 172 -22.35 10.37 9.31
N SER A 173 -23.36 10.41 10.16
CA SER A 173 -23.41 9.57 11.35
C SER A 173 -23.36 8.10 10.96
N VAL A 174 -22.41 7.35 11.50
CA VAL A 174 -22.22 5.90 11.32
C VAL A 174 -23.29 5.11 12.10
N ALA A 175 -24.53 5.60 12.10
CA ALA A 175 -25.67 4.90 12.68
C ALA A 175 -26.46 4.26 11.55
N SER A 176 -26.18 2.99 11.23
CA SER A 176 -27.14 2.04 10.63
C SER A 176 -26.67 1.11 9.50
N THR A 177 -25.41 0.92 9.20
CA THR A 177 -25.09 0.07 8.03
C THR A 177 -24.50 -1.32 8.37
N PHE A 178 -24.27 -1.64 9.64
CA PHE A 178 -23.66 -2.93 10.03
C PHE A 178 -24.55 -3.91 10.80
N TYR A 179 -25.87 -3.64 10.92
CA TYR A 179 -26.82 -4.48 11.66
C TYR A 179 -28.03 -4.98 10.85
N GLN A 180 -27.90 -5.17 9.55
CA GLN A 180 -29.00 -5.71 8.72
C GLN A 180 -28.63 -6.98 7.95
N GLN A 181 -27.95 -7.93 8.56
CA GLN A 181 -27.77 -9.26 7.96
C GLN A 181 -27.78 -10.43 8.98
N GLU A 182 -28.53 -10.35 10.05
CA GLU A 182 -28.74 -11.52 10.95
C GLU A 182 -30.19 -11.66 11.43
N ASP A 183 -31.20 -11.42 10.61
CA ASP A 183 -32.58 -11.82 10.92
C ASP A 183 -33.32 -12.24 9.65
N ASP A 184 -32.88 -13.34 9.02
CA ASP A 184 -33.73 -14.18 8.15
C ASP A 184 -33.06 -15.55 7.97
N ALA A 185 -33.20 -16.41 8.99
CA ALA A 185 -33.07 -17.85 8.85
C ALA A 185 -33.93 -18.58 9.88
#